data_e955226b3e977a809880d50ef3e0af9a
#
_entry.id   e955226b3e977a809880d50ef3e0af9a
#
_cell.length_a   1.000
_cell.length_b   1.000
_cell.length_c   1.000
_cell.angle_alpha   90.00
_cell.angle_beta   90.00
_cell.angle_gamma   90.00
#
_symmetry.space_group_name_H-M   'P 1'
#
loop_
_entity.id
_entity.type
_entity.pdbx_description
1 polymer ?
#
loop_
_entity_poly.entity_id
_entity_poly.type
_entity_poly.pdbx_seq_one_letter_code
_entity_poly.pdbx_strand_id
1 'polypeptide(L)'
;MVALAVPMGVGRFAFTPILPMMQVDAGLSIAAGAWLASANYLGTLIGALAATAVRVPIQPAVRGGLVTIGLATLAMGLERRVPAWIALRLIAGIATGWVLPFASAWALERLAPLRRPLLNAAVFAGFGVGIAAAGGVCIVLMHGRASSAQAWLSLGLVSLAATAVVWRSFVGRDVRSEASRRTGTGRWDTDAMLLVACYGSFGFGYIVPATFLPVMARAAIDDPSVFGWAWPVFGVTAAASTFAAAGLSRSLGNRRLWSLGHVVMAVGLVLPVIRPGIGSIMLSAILVGGTFTVITMAGFQEGREVGGVRMIAAMASAFAVGQVGGPVLVRYAVRADGGLSEALVIACAVLVAGSGVLALSRRSPPA
;
A
#
# COMPACT_ATOMS: atom_id res chain seq x y z
N MET A 1 -9.75 -6.24 8.86
CA MET A 1 -10.12 -5.11 8.00
C MET A 1 -9.63 -3.78 8.57
N VAL A 2 -10.18 -3.26 9.69
CA VAL A 2 -9.83 -1.93 10.25
C VAL A 2 -8.32 -1.75 10.51
N ALA A 3 -7.66 -2.76 11.09
CA ALA A 3 -6.22 -2.71 11.35
C ALA A 3 -5.33 -2.64 10.09
N LEU A 4 -5.88 -2.88 8.91
CA LEU A 4 -5.23 -2.67 7.63
C LEU A 4 -5.73 -1.40 6.94
N ALA A 5 -6.95 -0.95 7.22
CA ALA A 5 -7.52 0.29 6.69
C ALA A 5 -6.79 1.54 7.24
N VAL A 6 -6.51 1.57 8.53
CA VAL A 6 -5.84 2.71 9.18
C VAL A 6 -4.44 2.95 8.63
N PRO A 7 -3.51 1.98 8.59
CA PRO A 7 -2.15 2.25 8.08
C PRO A 7 -2.15 2.60 6.61
N MET A 8 -2.99 1.98 5.80
CA MET A 8 -3.02 2.27 4.36
C MET A 8 -3.82 3.53 4.04
N GLY A 9 -5.05 3.66 4.55
CA GLY A 9 -5.89 4.82 4.28
C GLY A 9 -5.32 6.10 4.89
N VAL A 10 -5.06 6.08 6.19
CA VAL A 10 -4.63 7.28 6.93
C VAL A 10 -3.10 7.40 6.96
N GLY A 11 -2.39 6.39 7.42
CA GLY A 11 -0.93 6.45 7.59
C GLY A 11 -0.16 6.72 6.29
N ARG A 12 -0.67 6.25 5.16
CA ARG A 12 0.00 6.34 3.88
C ARG A 12 -0.70 7.27 2.88
N PHE A 13 -1.95 6.97 2.52
CA PHE A 13 -2.61 7.57 1.37
C PHE A 13 -3.41 8.85 1.65
N ALA A 14 -3.69 9.20 2.91
CA ALA A 14 -4.36 10.46 3.26
C ALA A 14 -3.63 11.71 2.75
N PHE A 15 -2.30 11.64 2.65
CA PHE A 15 -1.49 12.76 2.16
C PHE A 15 -1.86 13.16 0.73
N THR A 16 -2.17 12.20 -0.13
CA THR A 16 -2.41 12.47 -1.54
C THR A 16 -3.59 13.42 -1.79
N PRO A 17 -4.80 13.20 -1.23
CA PRO A 17 -5.89 14.14 -1.36
C PRO A 17 -5.70 15.43 -0.54
N ILE A 18 -4.92 15.41 0.55
CA ILE A 18 -4.68 16.60 1.37
C ILE A 18 -3.58 17.50 0.77
N LEU A 19 -2.64 16.96 -0.01
CA LEU A 19 -1.54 17.73 -0.58
C LEU A 19 -2.02 18.99 -1.36
N PRO A 20 -3.02 18.92 -2.26
CA PRO A 20 -3.54 20.11 -2.92
C PRO A 20 -4.10 21.15 -1.93
N MET A 21 -4.73 20.71 -0.83
CA MET A 21 -5.22 21.62 0.22
C MET A 21 -4.04 22.34 0.91
N MET A 22 -2.97 21.61 1.27
CA MET A 22 -1.76 22.17 1.87
C MET A 22 -1.05 23.16 0.93
N GLN A 23 -1.13 22.94 -0.38
CA GLN A 23 -0.58 23.89 -1.36
C GLN A 23 -1.35 25.21 -1.37
N VAL A 24 -2.66 25.15 -1.20
CA VAL A 24 -3.54 26.32 -1.21
C VAL A 24 -3.49 27.08 0.11
N ASP A 25 -3.64 26.40 1.24
CA ASP A 25 -3.85 27.05 2.55
C ASP A 25 -2.58 27.19 3.40
N ALA A 26 -1.54 26.37 3.13
CA ALA A 26 -0.28 26.41 3.84
C ALA A 26 0.91 26.81 2.96
N GLY A 27 0.69 27.11 1.68
CA GLY A 27 1.74 27.51 0.75
C GLY A 27 2.81 26.43 0.49
N LEU A 28 2.44 25.14 0.67
CA LEU A 28 3.38 24.04 0.52
C LEU A 28 3.86 23.94 -0.93
N SER A 29 5.16 24.03 -1.15
CA SER A 29 5.74 23.85 -2.49
C SER A 29 5.65 22.38 -2.95
N ILE A 30 5.66 22.16 -4.26
CA ILE A 30 5.70 20.82 -4.86
C ILE A 30 6.92 20.04 -4.34
N ALA A 31 8.07 20.69 -4.25
CA ALA A 31 9.30 20.08 -3.74
C ALA A 31 9.16 19.64 -2.26
N ALA A 32 8.58 20.49 -1.40
CA ALA A 32 8.31 20.13 -0.01
C ALA A 32 7.30 18.98 0.09
N GLY A 33 6.25 18.96 -0.75
CA GLY A 33 5.32 17.85 -0.85
C GLY A 33 6.01 16.53 -1.24
N ALA A 34 6.96 16.58 -2.17
CA ALA A 34 7.77 15.41 -2.54
C ALA A 34 8.63 14.90 -1.37
N TRP A 35 9.22 15.79 -0.56
CA TRP A 35 9.94 15.40 0.66
C TRP A 35 9.04 14.73 1.70
N LEU A 36 7.82 15.23 1.90
CA LEU A 36 6.84 14.62 2.80
C LEU A 36 6.46 13.20 2.35
N ALA A 37 6.25 12.99 1.05
CA ALA A 37 5.97 11.68 0.49
C ALA A 37 7.16 10.72 0.67
N SER A 38 8.37 11.18 0.31
CA SER A 38 9.60 10.39 0.43
C SER A 38 9.91 9.99 1.88
N ALA A 39 9.67 10.89 2.84
CA ALA A 39 9.82 10.60 4.26
C ALA A 39 8.90 9.46 4.71
N ASN A 40 7.64 9.45 4.24
CA ASN A 40 6.72 8.35 4.56
C ASN A 40 7.15 7.01 3.93
N TYR A 41 7.65 7.00 2.69
CA TYR A 41 8.15 5.79 2.05
C TYR A 41 9.41 5.27 2.75
N LEU A 42 10.35 6.14 3.10
CA LEU A 42 11.53 5.80 3.87
C LEU A 42 11.13 5.24 5.25
N GLY A 43 10.20 5.90 5.93
CA GLY A 43 9.64 5.41 7.18
C GLY A 43 9.03 4.02 7.04
N THR A 44 8.25 3.79 5.98
CA THR A 44 7.65 2.47 5.72
C THR A 44 8.71 1.40 5.53
N LEU A 45 9.81 1.71 4.83
CA LEU A 45 10.94 0.80 4.69
C LEU A 45 11.58 0.50 6.04
N ILE A 46 11.88 1.52 6.85
CA ILE A 46 12.47 1.35 8.19
C ILE A 46 11.55 0.49 9.07
N GLY A 47 10.26 0.78 9.10
CA GLY A 47 9.28 0.01 9.89
C GLY A 47 9.16 -1.44 9.45
N ALA A 48 9.15 -1.71 8.15
CA ALA A 48 9.11 -3.05 7.61
C ALA A 48 10.41 -3.83 7.90
N LEU A 49 11.58 -3.20 7.74
CA LEU A 49 12.88 -3.80 8.11
C LEU A 49 12.95 -4.10 9.63
N ALA A 50 12.50 -3.16 10.47
CA ALA A 50 12.43 -3.39 11.90
C ALA A 50 11.53 -4.59 12.25
N ALA A 51 10.41 -4.76 11.55
CA ALA A 51 9.52 -5.91 11.73
C ALA A 51 10.17 -7.26 11.34
N THR A 52 11.20 -7.27 10.47
CA THR A 52 11.98 -8.49 10.18
C THR A 52 12.94 -8.86 11.31
N ALA A 53 13.51 -7.85 11.98
CA ALA A 53 14.60 -8.02 12.94
C ALA A 53 14.07 -8.20 14.38
N VAL A 54 13.01 -7.50 14.75
CA VAL A 54 12.54 -7.43 16.14
C VAL A 54 11.45 -8.47 16.40
N ARG A 55 11.66 -9.26 17.47
CA ARG A 55 10.70 -10.27 17.94
C ARG A 55 9.84 -9.67 19.05
N VAL A 56 8.70 -9.12 18.69
CA VAL A 56 7.73 -8.57 19.63
C VAL A 56 6.40 -9.31 19.55
N PRO A 57 5.62 -9.33 20.63
CA PRO A 57 4.24 -9.83 20.58
C PRO A 57 3.42 -9.01 19.56
N ILE A 58 2.59 -9.70 18.77
CA ILE A 58 1.80 -9.06 17.68
C ILE A 58 0.85 -7.99 18.23
N GLN A 59 0.23 -8.25 19.39
CA GLN A 59 -0.77 -7.36 19.97
C GLN A 59 -0.24 -5.96 20.30
N PRO A 60 0.81 -5.79 21.14
CA PRO A 60 1.37 -4.46 21.42
C PRO A 60 1.97 -3.83 20.17
N ALA A 61 2.55 -4.61 19.27
CA ALA A 61 3.08 -4.10 18.01
C ALA A 61 2.00 -3.43 17.16
N VAL A 62 0.86 -4.09 16.96
CA VAL A 62 -0.25 -3.55 16.18
C VAL A 62 -0.91 -2.38 16.89
N ARG A 63 -1.22 -2.49 18.19
CA ARG A 63 -1.86 -1.42 18.95
C ARG A 63 -1.00 -0.16 19.00
N GLY A 64 0.28 -0.31 19.38
CA GLY A 64 1.21 0.80 19.45
C GLY A 64 1.37 1.50 18.10
N GLY A 65 1.53 0.72 17.03
CA GLY A 65 1.65 1.28 15.68
C GLY A 65 0.38 2.01 15.21
N LEU A 66 -0.82 1.46 15.45
CA LEU A 66 -2.08 2.13 15.11
C LEU A 66 -2.27 3.45 15.86
N VAL A 67 -1.96 3.48 17.18
CA VAL A 67 -1.98 4.71 17.97
C VAL A 67 -0.97 5.72 17.42
N THR A 68 0.25 5.30 17.12
CA THR A 68 1.29 6.16 16.54
C THR A 68 0.84 6.78 15.22
N ILE A 69 0.19 6.01 14.33
CA ILE A 69 -0.37 6.54 13.08
C ILE A 69 -1.40 7.64 13.38
N GLY A 70 -2.34 7.38 14.28
CA GLY A 70 -3.38 8.33 14.63
C GLY A 70 -2.82 9.62 15.23
N LEU A 71 -1.89 9.51 16.19
CA LEU A 71 -1.26 10.67 16.85
C LEU A 71 -0.38 11.46 15.87
N ALA A 72 0.44 10.80 15.06
CA ALA A 72 1.26 11.48 14.04
C ALA A 72 0.37 12.23 13.04
N THR A 73 -0.76 11.62 12.63
CA THR A 73 -1.73 12.26 11.72
C THR A 73 -2.41 13.47 12.37
N LEU A 74 -2.82 13.38 13.62
CA LEU A 74 -3.34 14.53 14.39
C LEU A 74 -2.30 15.66 14.48
N ALA A 75 -1.06 15.32 14.83
CA ALA A 75 0.02 16.29 14.95
C ALA A 75 0.31 17.03 13.64
N MET A 76 0.08 16.39 12.46
CA MET A 76 0.16 17.08 11.14
C MET A 76 -0.78 18.28 11.05
N GLY A 77 -1.97 18.20 11.68
CA GLY A 77 -2.95 19.29 11.68
C GLY A 77 -2.65 20.41 12.69
N LEU A 78 -1.87 20.11 13.73
CA LEU A 78 -1.48 21.06 14.76
C LEU A 78 -0.19 21.81 14.42
N GLU A 79 0.65 21.23 13.61
CA GLU A 79 1.95 21.79 13.22
C GLU A 79 1.84 22.59 11.92
N ARG A 80 2.75 23.57 11.75
CA ARG A 80 2.80 24.45 10.56
C ARG A 80 4.19 24.44 9.88
N ARG A 81 5.19 23.79 10.47
CA ARG A 81 6.57 23.79 9.98
C ARG A 81 6.86 22.59 9.10
N VAL A 82 7.41 22.80 7.90
CA VAL A 82 7.75 21.74 6.95
C VAL A 82 8.68 20.67 7.55
N PRO A 83 9.74 21.00 8.31
CA PRO A 83 10.59 19.97 8.93
C PRO A 83 9.84 19.06 9.90
N ALA A 84 8.90 19.63 10.68
CA ALA A 84 8.08 18.84 11.59
C ALA A 84 7.10 17.94 10.83
N TRP A 85 6.49 18.40 9.75
CA TRP A 85 5.68 17.60 8.87
C TRP A 85 6.46 16.42 8.27
N ILE A 86 7.72 16.66 7.83
CA ILE A 86 8.61 15.60 7.32
C ILE A 86 8.85 14.54 8.41
N ALA A 87 9.16 14.96 9.64
CA ALA A 87 9.36 14.05 10.76
C ALA A 87 8.08 13.25 11.10
N LEU A 88 6.92 13.89 11.12
CA LEU A 88 5.63 13.24 11.37
C LEU A 88 5.27 12.24 10.26
N ARG A 89 5.55 12.58 9.00
CA ARG A 89 5.37 11.65 7.87
C ARG A 89 6.31 10.45 7.95
N LEU A 90 7.55 10.64 8.39
CA LEU A 90 8.50 9.56 8.66
C LEU A 90 7.97 8.64 9.77
N ILE A 91 7.53 9.20 10.89
CA ILE A 91 6.97 8.45 12.03
C ILE A 91 5.72 7.66 11.60
N ALA A 92 4.78 8.29 10.91
CA ALA A 92 3.60 7.61 10.37
C ALA A 92 3.97 6.49 9.40
N GLY A 93 5.00 6.70 8.58
CA GLY A 93 5.56 5.69 7.69
C GLY A 93 6.14 4.50 8.46
N ILE A 94 6.99 4.74 9.47
CA ILE A 94 7.57 3.69 10.32
C ILE A 94 6.45 2.86 10.96
N ALA A 95 5.46 3.51 11.55
CA ALA A 95 4.34 2.82 12.17
C ALA A 95 3.51 2.01 11.14
N THR A 96 3.33 2.53 9.92
CA THR A 96 2.65 1.83 8.83
C THR A 96 3.41 0.57 8.43
N GLY A 97 4.70 0.69 8.13
CA GLY A 97 5.57 -0.43 7.75
C GLY A 97 5.69 -1.49 8.85
N TRP A 98 5.60 -1.06 10.11
CA TRP A 98 5.58 -1.95 11.27
C TRP A 98 4.26 -2.70 11.41
N VAL A 99 3.11 -2.01 11.36
CA VAL A 99 1.79 -2.61 11.58
C VAL A 99 1.40 -3.61 10.49
N LEU A 100 1.68 -3.31 9.23
CA LEU A 100 1.19 -4.10 8.10
C LEU A 100 1.58 -5.58 8.16
N PRO A 101 2.85 -5.97 8.38
CA PRO A 101 3.23 -7.37 8.48
C PRO A 101 2.56 -8.08 9.66
N PHE A 102 2.55 -7.44 10.84
CA PHE A 102 1.99 -8.04 12.05
C PHE A 102 0.48 -8.21 11.96
N ALA A 103 -0.24 -7.18 11.50
CA ALA A 103 -1.71 -7.24 11.37
C ALA A 103 -2.13 -8.23 10.29
N SER A 104 -1.40 -8.30 9.17
CA SER A 104 -1.67 -9.26 8.10
C SER A 104 -1.41 -10.69 8.55
N ALA A 105 -0.27 -10.96 9.18
CA ALA A 105 0.05 -12.29 9.69
C ALA A 105 -0.94 -12.73 10.76
N TRP A 106 -1.28 -11.88 11.72
CA TRP A 106 -2.28 -12.17 12.75
C TRP A 106 -3.64 -12.54 12.15
N ALA A 107 -4.09 -11.79 11.15
CA ALA A 107 -5.36 -12.07 10.49
C ALA A 107 -5.32 -13.40 9.71
N LEU A 108 -4.27 -13.61 8.92
CA LEU A 108 -4.11 -14.82 8.12
C LEU A 108 -3.98 -16.07 8.99
N GLU A 109 -3.27 -16.03 10.12
CA GLU A 109 -3.16 -17.14 11.07
C GLU A 109 -4.51 -17.51 11.67
N ARG A 110 -5.32 -16.53 12.06
CA ARG A 110 -6.65 -16.77 12.63
C ARG A 110 -7.67 -17.28 11.61
N LEU A 111 -7.53 -16.87 10.36
CA LEU A 111 -8.46 -17.26 9.29
C LEU A 111 -8.05 -18.56 8.60
N ALA A 112 -6.80 -18.99 8.70
CA ALA A 112 -6.30 -20.21 8.05
C ALA A 112 -7.14 -21.47 8.39
N PRO A 113 -7.52 -21.73 9.67
CA PRO A 113 -8.33 -22.92 9.99
C PRO A 113 -9.73 -22.89 9.38
N LEU A 114 -10.27 -21.70 9.12
CA LEU A 114 -11.62 -21.52 8.60
C LEU A 114 -11.73 -21.87 7.11
N ARG A 115 -10.63 -21.92 6.38
CA ARG A 115 -10.57 -22.21 4.93
C ARG A 115 -11.58 -21.40 4.09
N ARG A 116 -11.88 -20.15 4.51
CA ARG A 116 -12.86 -19.26 3.86
C ARG A 116 -12.15 -18.09 3.15
N PRO A 117 -11.89 -18.17 1.84
CA PRO A 117 -11.19 -17.12 1.08
C PRO A 117 -11.87 -15.73 1.17
N LEU A 118 -13.20 -15.71 1.27
CA LEU A 118 -13.96 -14.45 1.43
C LEU A 118 -13.61 -13.70 2.72
N LEU A 119 -13.26 -14.40 3.81
CA LEU A 119 -12.83 -13.75 5.04
C LEU A 119 -11.43 -13.13 4.87
N ASN A 120 -10.53 -13.80 4.15
CA ASN A 120 -9.24 -13.21 3.78
C ASN A 120 -9.44 -11.96 2.92
N ALA A 121 -10.30 -12.05 1.90
CA ALA A 121 -10.66 -10.92 1.06
C ALA A 121 -11.21 -9.74 1.89
N ALA A 122 -12.13 -9.99 2.82
CA ALA A 122 -12.68 -8.97 3.70
C ALA A 122 -11.63 -8.28 4.57
N VAL A 123 -10.60 -9.00 5.02
CA VAL A 123 -9.47 -8.41 5.76
C VAL A 123 -8.66 -7.49 4.86
N PHE A 124 -8.25 -7.95 3.68
CA PHE A 124 -7.42 -7.19 2.75
C PHE A 124 -8.18 -6.08 2.02
N ALA A 125 -9.50 -6.22 1.83
CA ALA A 125 -10.37 -5.12 1.39
C ALA A 125 -10.26 -3.88 2.29
N GLY A 126 -9.80 -4.04 3.53
CA GLY A 126 -9.46 -2.94 4.43
C GLY A 126 -8.50 -1.92 3.83
N PHE A 127 -7.57 -2.33 2.96
CA PHE A 127 -6.71 -1.37 2.24
C PHE A 127 -7.54 -0.42 1.38
N GLY A 128 -8.36 -0.98 0.50
CA GLY A 128 -9.21 -0.19 -0.38
C GLY A 128 -10.26 0.63 0.38
N VAL A 129 -10.90 0.05 1.40
CA VAL A 129 -11.86 0.75 2.26
C VAL A 129 -11.19 1.94 2.97
N GLY A 130 -9.99 1.75 3.50
CA GLY A 130 -9.24 2.83 4.15
C GLY A 130 -8.90 3.97 3.19
N ILE A 131 -8.47 3.65 1.97
CA ILE A 131 -8.16 4.63 0.92
C ILE A 131 -9.43 5.38 0.49
N ALA A 132 -10.52 4.65 0.22
CA ALA A 132 -11.80 5.23 -0.16
C ALA A 132 -12.36 6.15 0.93
N ALA A 133 -12.31 5.71 2.19
CA ALA A 133 -12.79 6.50 3.33
C ALA A 133 -11.97 7.78 3.52
N ALA A 134 -10.62 7.69 3.48
CA ALA A 134 -9.75 8.86 3.59
C ALA A 134 -10.01 9.86 2.45
N GLY A 135 -10.11 9.36 1.19
CA GLY A 135 -10.45 10.20 0.04
C GLY A 135 -11.84 10.83 0.15
N GLY A 136 -12.85 10.06 0.56
CA GLY A 136 -14.21 10.54 0.76
C GLY A 136 -14.31 11.63 1.82
N VAL A 137 -13.65 11.45 2.97
CA VAL A 137 -13.55 12.48 4.01
C VAL A 137 -12.92 13.75 3.46
N CYS A 138 -11.83 13.65 2.72
CA CYS A 138 -11.17 14.81 2.11
C CYS A 138 -12.08 15.54 1.10
N ILE A 139 -12.85 14.81 0.28
CA ILE A 139 -13.81 15.42 -0.65
C ILE A 139 -14.88 16.22 0.11
N VAL A 140 -15.49 15.63 1.14
CA VAL A 140 -16.51 16.30 1.96
C VAL A 140 -15.95 17.57 2.59
N LEU A 141 -14.72 17.50 3.14
CA LEU A 141 -14.06 18.64 3.75
C LEU A 141 -13.70 19.73 2.72
N MET A 142 -13.25 19.35 1.52
CA MET A 142 -12.98 20.30 0.43
C MET A 142 -14.24 21.04 -0.01
N HIS A 143 -15.37 20.34 -0.15
CA HIS A 143 -16.67 20.98 -0.46
C HIS A 143 -17.10 21.94 0.66
N GLY A 144 -16.83 21.60 1.91
CA GLY A 144 -17.04 22.46 3.08
C GLY A 144 -16.01 23.57 3.25
N ARG A 145 -15.08 23.76 2.30
CA ARG A 145 -13.98 24.74 2.38
C ARG A 145 -13.12 24.61 3.63
N ALA A 146 -13.00 23.39 4.16
CA ALA A 146 -12.16 23.11 5.31
C ALA A 146 -10.67 23.22 4.93
N SER A 147 -9.85 23.63 5.91
CA SER A 147 -8.40 23.70 5.74
C SER A 147 -7.73 22.32 5.74
N SER A 148 -6.50 22.24 5.24
CA SER A 148 -5.67 21.03 5.32
C SER A 148 -5.43 20.60 6.76
N ALA A 149 -5.31 21.55 7.69
CA ALA A 149 -5.21 21.27 9.12
C ALA A 149 -6.45 20.54 9.64
N GLN A 150 -7.65 20.99 9.28
CA GLN A 150 -8.89 20.32 9.66
C GLN A 150 -9.00 18.93 9.04
N ALA A 151 -8.51 18.73 7.81
CA ALA A 151 -8.47 17.42 7.18
C ALA A 151 -7.54 16.45 7.95
N TRP A 152 -6.35 16.90 8.34
CA TRP A 152 -5.42 16.10 9.16
C TRP A 152 -6.00 15.76 10.52
N LEU A 153 -6.62 16.73 11.22
CA LEU A 153 -7.26 16.53 12.53
C LEU A 153 -8.41 15.52 12.41
N SER A 154 -9.28 15.68 11.43
CA SER A 154 -10.42 14.77 11.20
C SER A 154 -9.95 13.33 10.94
N LEU A 155 -8.98 13.14 10.05
CA LEU A 155 -8.46 11.80 9.74
C LEU A 155 -7.68 11.20 10.92
N GLY A 156 -6.96 12.01 11.70
CA GLY A 156 -6.31 11.56 12.93
C GLY A 156 -7.31 11.07 13.97
N LEU A 157 -8.40 11.83 14.20
CA LEU A 157 -9.48 11.42 15.12
C LEU A 157 -10.18 10.15 14.62
N VAL A 158 -10.52 10.06 13.34
CA VAL A 158 -11.10 8.86 12.73
C VAL A 158 -10.18 7.66 12.91
N SER A 159 -8.87 7.83 12.73
CA SER A 159 -7.86 6.79 12.93
C SER A 159 -7.82 6.30 14.38
N LEU A 160 -7.82 7.22 15.35
CA LEU A 160 -7.83 6.87 16.77
C LEU A 160 -9.15 6.21 17.19
N ALA A 161 -10.29 6.72 16.71
CA ALA A 161 -11.59 6.10 16.94
C ALA A 161 -11.65 4.67 16.37
N ALA A 162 -11.20 4.48 15.13
CA ALA A 162 -11.11 3.18 14.51
C ALA A 162 -10.16 2.23 15.29
N THR A 163 -9.05 2.76 15.80
CA THR A 163 -8.11 2.01 16.67
C THR A 163 -8.79 1.58 17.97
N ALA A 164 -9.55 2.48 18.62
CA ALA A 164 -10.29 2.19 19.84
C ALA A 164 -11.34 1.07 19.62
N VAL A 165 -12.07 1.11 18.50
CA VAL A 165 -13.05 0.06 18.15
C VAL A 165 -12.39 -1.31 18.05
N VAL A 166 -11.22 -1.42 17.42
CA VAL A 166 -10.55 -2.70 17.23
C VAL A 166 -9.63 -3.09 18.39
N TRP A 167 -9.48 -2.22 19.40
CA TRP A 167 -8.55 -2.43 20.51
C TRP A 167 -8.73 -3.76 21.21
N ARG A 168 -9.98 -4.12 21.50
CA ARG A 168 -10.32 -5.39 22.17
C ARG A 168 -10.15 -6.61 21.29
N SER A 169 -10.16 -6.46 19.96
CA SER A 169 -9.92 -7.57 19.04
C SER A 169 -8.51 -8.14 19.16
N PHE A 170 -7.57 -7.34 19.67
CA PHE A 170 -6.19 -7.73 19.94
C PHE A 170 -5.98 -8.11 21.42
N VAL A 171 -7.04 -8.44 22.19
CA VAL A 171 -6.95 -9.04 23.54
C VAL A 171 -7.06 -10.55 23.41
N GLY A 172 -6.16 -11.27 23.99
CA GLY A 172 -6.16 -12.73 24.02
C GLY A 172 -4.74 -13.27 24.08
N ARG A 173 -4.60 -14.50 24.53
CA ARG A 173 -3.32 -15.21 24.63
C ARG A 173 -2.47 -14.90 23.42
N ASP A 174 -1.22 -14.46 23.62
CA ASP A 174 -0.19 -14.56 22.63
C ASP A 174 -0.22 -15.98 22.09
N VAL A 175 -0.84 -16.15 20.96
CA VAL A 175 -0.54 -17.27 20.08
C VAL A 175 0.88 -16.96 19.62
N ARG A 176 1.85 -17.19 20.49
CA ARG A 176 3.22 -17.50 20.06
C ARG A 176 2.99 -18.64 19.11
N SER A 177 2.93 -18.29 17.86
CA SER A 177 2.63 -19.20 16.78
C SER A 177 3.50 -20.44 17.00
N GLU A 178 2.89 -21.58 17.27
CA GLU A 178 3.56 -22.88 17.16
C GLU A 178 4.13 -23.02 15.74
N ALA A 179 3.53 -22.37 14.76
CA ALA A 179 4.09 -22.17 13.43
C ALA A 179 5.43 -21.40 13.46
N SER A 180 5.59 -20.38 14.33
CA SER A 180 6.90 -19.70 14.51
C SER A 180 7.94 -20.59 15.20
N ARG A 181 7.52 -21.63 15.90
CA ARG A 181 8.43 -22.68 16.42
C ARG A 181 8.74 -23.75 15.38
N ARG A 182 7.83 -24.00 14.43
CA ARG A 182 8.02 -24.96 13.33
C ARG A 182 8.76 -24.39 12.14
N THR A 183 8.71 -23.09 11.91
CA THR A 183 9.65 -22.41 11.00
C THR A 183 10.97 -22.23 11.75
N GLY A 184 11.64 -23.36 11.99
CA GLY A 184 13.05 -23.43 12.34
C GLY A 184 13.82 -22.48 11.43
N THR A 185 15.02 -22.12 11.82
CA THR A 185 16.07 -21.44 11.06
C THR A 185 15.88 -21.55 9.54
N GLY A 186 14.82 -20.93 9.02
CA GLY A 186 14.47 -21.03 7.60
C GLY A 186 15.64 -20.45 6.83
N ARG A 187 16.45 -21.32 6.25
CA ARG A 187 17.39 -20.92 5.22
C ARG A 187 16.55 -20.21 4.17
N TRP A 188 16.94 -19.00 3.87
CA TRP A 188 16.39 -18.27 2.74
C TRP A 188 16.74 -19.08 1.50
N ASP A 189 15.82 -19.92 1.06
CA ASP A 189 15.96 -20.66 -0.17
C ASP A 189 15.74 -19.73 -1.37
N THR A 190 16.08 -20.24 -2.54
CA THR A 190 15.93 -19.49 -3.79
C THR A 190 14.49 -19.05 -4.01
N ASP A 191 13.50 -19.86 -3.60
CA ASP A 191 12.08 -19.56 -3.75
C ASP A 191 11.66 -18.37 -2.87
N ALA A 192 12.11 -18.32 -1.60
CA ALA A 192 11.85 -17.19 -0.71
C ALA A 192 12.46 -15.88 -1.28
N MET A 193 13.70 -15.94 -1.79
CA MET A 193 14.33 -14.77 -2.42
C MET A 193 13.60 -14.30 -3.67
N LEU A 194 13.11 -15.22 -4.51
CA LEU A 194 12.31 -14.89 -5.69
C LEU A 194 10.98 -14.21 -5.31
N LEU A 195 10.28 -14.70 -4.27
CA LEU A 195 9.06 -14.07 -3.80
C LEU A 195 9.31 -12.65 -3.29
N VAL A 196 10.40 -12.43 -2.55
CA VAL A 196 10.81 -11.09 -2.08
C VAL A 196 11.11 -10.18 -3.26
N ALA A 197 11.88 -10.64 -4.25
CA ALA A 197 12.19 -9.87 -5.45
C ALA A 197 10.94 -9.54 -6.28
N CYS A 198 10.03 -10.50 -6.48
CA CYS A 198 8.77 -10.27 -7.18
C CYS A 198 7.87 -9.27 -6.44
N TYR A 199 7.90 -9.25 -5.10
CA TYR A 199 7.14 -8.27 -4.34
C TYR A 199 7.80 -6.88 -4.39
N GLY A 200 9.11 -6.82 -4.50
CA GLY A 200 9.86 -5.59 -4.80
C GLY A 200 9.53 -5.02 -6.18
N SER A 201 9.44 -5.87 -7.20
CA SER A 201 9.02 -5.47 -8.56
C SER A 201 7.59 -4.92 -8.58
N PHE A 202 6.68 -5.48 -7.78
CA PHE A 202 5.35 -4.92 -7.56
C PHE A 202 5.42 -3.52 -6.96
N GLY A 203 6.25 -3.30 -5.93
CA GLY A 203 6.43 -1.99 -5.31
C GLY A 203 6.91 -0.93 -6.30
N PHE A 204 7.87 -1.29 -7.14
CA PHE A 204 8.40 -0.44 -8.20
C PHE A 204 7.35 -0.17 -9.29
N GLY A 205 6.70 -1.21 -9.82
CA GLY A 205 5.71 -1.07 -10.87
C GLY A 205 4.50 -0.25 -10.45
N TYR A 206 4.04 -0.43 -9.20
CA TYR A 206 2.91 0.30 -8.64
C TYR A 206 3.18 1.80 -8.42
N ILE A 207 4.38 2.17 -7.92
CA ILE A 207 4.63 3.56 -7.51
C ILE A 207 4.69 4.51 -8.71
N VAL A 208 5.12 4.03 -9.86
CA VAL A 208 5.19 4.84 -11.08
C VAL A 208 3.81 5.36 -11.48
N PRO A 209 2.78 4.52 -11.73
CA PRO A 209 1.44 5.03 -12.03
C PRO A 209 0.81 5.78 -10.86
N ALA A 210 1.02 5.36 -9.62
CA ALA A 210 0.50 6.05 -8.45
C ALA A 210 1.00 7.51 -8.33
N THR A 211 2.20 7.79 -8.84
CA THR A 211 2.80 9.13 -8.84
C THR A 211 2.39 9.93 -10.07
N PHE A 212 2.31 9.30 -11.24
CA PHE A 212 2.20 10.01 -12.53
C PHE A 212 0.81 10.02 -13.15
N LEU A 213 -0.05 9.02 -12.89
CA LEU A 213 -1.45 9.10 -13.33
C LEU A 213 -2.15 10.40 -12.89
N PRO A 214 -1.97 10.87 -11.64
CA PRO A 214 -2.48 12.17 -11.23
C PRO A 214 -1.93 13.34 -12.04
N VAL A 215 -0.65 13.35 -12.37
CA VAL A 215 -0.02 14.41 -13.18
C VAL A 215 -0.57 14.40 -14.60
N MET A 216 -0.67 13.22 -15.22
CA MET A 216 -1.25 13.04 -16.55
C MET A 216 -2.72 13.46 -16.61
N ALA A 217 -3.48 13.12 -15.57
CA ALA A 217 -4.87 13.49 -15.50
C ALA A 217 -5.05 15.02 -15.34
N ARG A 218 -4.19 15.70 -14.57
CA ARG A 218 -4.18 17.18 -14.49
C ARG A 218 -3.85 17.84 -15.82
N ALA A 219 -2.98 17.24 -16.61
CA ALA A 219 -2.66 17.74 -17.95
C ALA A 219 -3.83 17.53 -18.95
N ALA A 220 -4.73 16.58 -18.68
CA ALA A 220 -5.85 16.23 -19.53
C ALA A 220 -7.19 16.86 -19.12
N ILE A 221 -7.32 17.38 -17.90
CA ILE A 221 -8.58 17.93 -17.35
C ILE A 221 -8.26 19.17 -16.51
N ASP A 222 -8.91 20.28 -16.86
CA ASP A 222 -8.78 21.56 -16.14
C ASP A 222 -9.59 21.60 -14.83
N ASP A 223 -10.53 20.64 -14.61
CA ASP A 223 -11.42 20.62 -13.44
C ASP A 223 -10.81 19.87 -12.25
N PRO A 224 -10.42 20.59 -11.17
CA PRO A 224 -9.88 19.96 -9.96
C PRO A 224 -10.84 19.01 -9.24
N SER A 225 -12.16 19.17 -9.42
CA SER A 225 -13.16 18.36 -8.73
C SER A 225 -13.16 16.92 -9.23
N VAL A 226 -12.88 16.70 -10.51
CA VAL A 226 -12.74 15.35 -11.10
C VAL A 226 -11.54 14.61 -10.51
N PHE A 227 -10.53 15.36 -10.10
CA PHE A 227 -9.31 14.82 -9.48
C PHE A 227 -9.54 14.22 -8.10
N GLY A 228 -10.40 14.86 -7.28
CA GLY A 228 -10.71 14.40 -5.94
C GLY A 228 -11.30 12.99 -5.92
N TRP A 229 -12.05 12.60 -6.94
CA TRP A 229 -12.71 11.30 -7.04
C TRP A 229 -11.75 10.14 -7.38
N ALA A 230 -10.56 10.41 -7.90
CA ALA A 230 -9.63 9.36 -8.30
C ALA A 230 -9.26 8.42 -7.13
N TRP A 231 -9.11 8.96 -5.91
CA TRP A 231 -8.75 8.15 -4.75
C TRP A 231 -9.90 7.32 -4.17
N PRO A 232 -11.11 7.83 -3.97
CA PRO A 232 -12.25 6.99 -3.64
C PRO A 232 -12.50 5.89 -4.66
N VAL A 233 -12.45 6.19 -5.97
CA VAL A 233 -12.59 5.20 -7.04
C VAL A 233 -11.51 4.13 -6.95
N PHE A 234 -10.25 4.52 -6.84
CA PHE A 234 -9.14 3.59 -6.61
C PHE A 234 -9.40 2.69 -5.39
N GLY A 235 -9.79 3.28 -4.26
CA GLY A 235 -10.04 2.54 -3.03
C GLY A 235 -11.21 1.56 -3.14
N VAL A 236 -12.32 1.99 -3.74
CA VAL A 236 -13.50 1.13 -3.97
C VAL A 236 -13.13 -0.03 -4.90
N THR A 237 -12.43 0.25 -6.00
CA THR A 237 -11.99 -0.76 -6.95
C THR A 237 -11.04 -1.76 -6.29
N ALA A 238 -10.10 -1.27 -5.48
CA ALA A 238 -9.18 -2.09 -4.71
C ALA A 238 -9.91 -3.00 -3.70
N ALA A 239 -10.94 -2.52 -3.04
CA ALA A 239 -11.76 -3.33 -2.14
C ALA A 239 -12.59 -4.37 -2.90
N ALA A 240 -13.29 -3.97 -3.95
CA ALA A 240 -14.18 -4.83 -4.72
C ALA A 240 -13.42 -5.98 -5.41
N SER A 241 -12.27 -5.67 -6.03
CA SER A 241 -11.43 -6.66 -6.71
C SER A 241 -10.91 -7.75 -5.77
N THR A 242 -10.71 -7.41 -4.49
CA THR A 242 -10.27 -8.39 -3.47
C THR A 242 -11.32 -9.49 -3.29
N PHE A 243 -12.61 -9.17 -3.31
CA PHE A 243 -13.68 -10.16 -3.22
C PHE A 243 -13.80 -10.99 -4.52
N ALA A 244 -13.66 -10.36 -5.68
CA ALA A 244 -13.64 -11.09 -6.95
C ALA A 244 -12.47 -12.09 -7.00
N ALA A 245 -11.29 -11.66 -6.56
CA ALA A 245 -10.10 -12.51 -6.48
C ALA A 245 -10.24 -13.66 -5.50
N ALA A 246 -11.05 -13.54 -4.44
CA ALA A 246 -11.30 -14.63 -3.49
C ALA A 246 -11.98 -15.86 -4.14
N GLY A 247 -12.81 -15.63 -5.15
CA GLY A 247 -13.35 -16.71 -5.99
C GLY A 247 -12.26 -17.39 -6.83
N LEU A 248 -11.44 -16.59 -7.50
CA LEU A 248 -10.35 -17.05 -8.37
C LEU A 248 -9.23 -17.76 -7.60
N SER A 249 -8.95 -17.36 -6.36
CA SER A 249 -7.87 -17.95 -5.55
C SER A 249 -8.07 -19.46 -5.29
N ARG A 250 -9.32 -19.92 -5.29
CA ARG A 250 -9.65 -21.34 -5.12
C ARG A 250 -9.22 -22.20 -6.32
N SER A 251 -9.31 -21.66 -7.53
CA SER A 251 -8.99 -22.39 -8.77
C SER A 251 -7.56 -22.17 -9.23
N LEU A 252 -7.03 -20.94 -9.08
CA LEU A 252 -5.72 -20.57 -9.61
C LEU A 252 -4.58 -20.75 -8.61
N GLY A 253 -4.86 -20.67 -7.30
CA GLY A 253 -3.83 -20.56 -6.26
C GLY A 253 -3.20 -19.15 -6.19
N ASN A 254 -2.50 -18.87 -5.07
CA ASN A 254 -2.02 -17.52 -4.78
C ASN A 254 -0.95 -17.03 -5.77
N ARG A 255 0.01 -17.89 -6.17
CA ARG A 255 1.10 -17.48 -7.10
C ARG A 255 0.59 -17.12 -8.49
N ARG A 256 -0.34 -17.92 -9.03
CA ARG A 256 -0.95 -17.62 -10.34
C ARG A 256 -1.82 -16.37 -10.27
N LEU A 257 -2.56 -16.19 -9.18
CA LEU A 257 -3.36 -14.98 -8.95
C LEU A 257 -2.46 -13.75 -8.86
N TRP A 258 -1.33 -13.84 -8.16
CA TRP A 258 -0.34 -12.79 -8.09
C TRP A 258 0.29 -12.49 -9.45
N SER A 259 0.74 -13.51 -10.19
CA SER A 259 1.28 -13.38 -11.55
C SER A 259 0.26 -12.69 -12.48
N LEU A 260 -1.00 -13.12 -12.48
CA LEU A 260 -2.07 -12.49 -13.25
C LEU A 260 -2.28 -11.03 -12.83
N GLY A 261 -2.23 -10.73 -11.55
CA GLY A 261 -2.29 -9.36 -11.03
C GLY A 261 -1.18 -8.46 -11.60
N HIS A 262 0.05 -8.98 -11.72
CA HIS A 262 1.17 -8.26 -12.35
C HIS A 262 0.88 -7.97 -13.84
N VAL A 263 0.36 -8.95 -14.59
CA VAL A 263 0.02 -8.76 -16.02
C VAL A 263 -1.08 -7.71 -16.18
N VAL A 264 -2.15 -7.79 -15.39
CA VAL A 264 -3.26 -6.84 -15.48
C VAL A 264 -2.81 -5.44 -15.08
N MET A 265 -1.96 -5.31 -14.06
CA MET A 265 -1.35 -4.03 -13.68
C MET A 265 -0.47 -3.49 -14.81
N ALA A 266 0.37 -4.32 -15.42
CA ALA A 266 1.24 -3.94 -16.54
C ALA A 266 0.42 -3.42 -17.75
N VAL A 267 -0.70 -4.06 -18.07
CA VAL A 267 -1.65 -3.56 -19.07
C VAL A 267 -2.16 -2.17 -18.68
N GLY A 268 -2.53 -1.98 -17.41
CA GLY A 268 -2.95 -0.67 -16.90
C GLY A 268 -1.91 0.42 -17.10
N LEU A 269 -0.61 0.10 -16.95
CA LEU A 269 0.47 1.07 -17.13
C LEU A 269 0.67 1.49 -18.60
N VAL A 270 0.49 0.57 -19.51
CA VAL A 270 0.73 0.81 -20.94
C VAL A 270 -0.42 1.55 -21.61
N LEU A 271 -1.64 1.42 -21.11
CA LEU A 271 -2.84 2.03 -21.73
C LEU A 271 -2.71 3.54 -21.99
N PRO A 272 -2.29 4.39 -21.02
CA PRO A 272 -2.15 5.82 -21.26
C PRO A 272 -1.03 6.17 -22.24
N VAL A 273 -0.05 5.27 -22.41
CA VAL A 273 1.08 5.43 -23.35
C VAL A 273 0.62 5.17 -24.79
N ILE A 274 -0.15 4.08 -25.00
CA ILE A 274 -0.62 3.68 -26.34
C ILE A 274 -1.75 4.61 -26.82
N ARG A 275 -2.66 4.97 -25.92
CA ARG A 275 -3.82 5.80 -26.26
C ARG A 275 -3.98 6.92 -25.22
N PRO A 276 -3.26 8.03 -25.39
CA PRO A 276 -3.40 9.16 -24.48
C PRO A 276 -4.84 9.67 -24.44
N GLY A 277 -5.33 9.94 -23.21
CA GLY A 277 -6.68 10.46 -23.01
C GLY A 277 -7.26 10.06 -21.67
N ILE A 278 -8.33 10.74 -21.26
CA ILE A 278 -8.95 10.55 -19.94
C ILE A 278 -9.47 9.11 -19.75
N GLY A 279 -10.06 8.52 -20.76
CA GLY A 279 -10.62 7.17 -20.68
C GLY A 279 -9.54 6.12 -20.36
N SER A 280 -8.36 6.22 -20.97
CA SER A 280 -7.23 5.33 -20.70
C SER A 280 -6.61 5.56 -19.32
N ILE A 281 -6.56 6.81 -18.86
CA ILE A 281 -6.10 7.17 -17.52
C ILE A 281 -7.05 6.59 -16.46
N MET A 282 -8.37 6.73 -16.65
CA MET A 282 -9.36 6.17 -15.75
C MET A 282 -9.32 4.65 -15.73
N LEU A 283 -9.22 4.01 -16.89
CA LEU A 283 -9.10 2.55 -16.98
C LEU A 283 -7.78 2.06 -16.35
N SER A 284 -6.69 2.79 -16.54
CA SER A 284 -5.42 2.53 -15.85
C SER A 284 -5.59 2.59 -14.33
N ALA A 285 -6.24 3.62 -13.80
CA ALA A 285 -6.51 3.76 -12.35
C ALA A 285 -7.33 2.57 -11.81
N ILE A 286 -8.33 2.11 -12.57
CA ILE A 286 -9.15 0.95 -12.22
C ILE A 286 -8.30 -0.34 -12.21
N LEU A 287 -7.49 -0.57 -13.25
CA LEU A 287 -6.67 -1.78 -13.36
C LEU A 287 -5.57 -1.80 -12.30
N VAL A 288 -4.89 -0.68 -12.08
CA VAL A 288 -3.83 -0.55 -11.05
C VAL A 288 -4.44 -0.67 -9.65
N GLY A 289 -5.53 0.05 -9.36
CA GLY A 289 -6.24 -0.04 -8.09
C GLY A 289 -6.79 -1.42 -7.83
N GLY A 290 -7.45 -2.00 -8.84
CA GLY A 290 -8.05 -3.34 -8.78
C GLY A 290 -7.03 -4.46 -8.55
N THR A 291 -5.81 -4.32 -9.00
CA THR A 291 -4.76 -5.34 -8.82
C THR A 291 -3.92 -5.13 -7.57
N PHE A 292 -3.84 -3.91 -7.04
CA PHE A 292 -2.99 -3.58 -5.89
C PHE A 292 -3.27 -4.46 -4.67
N THR A 293 -4.52 -4.53 -4.21
CA THR A 293 -4.89 -5.32 -3.03
C THR A 293 -4.92 -6.82 -3.32
N VAL A 294 -5.23 -7.22 -4.54
CA VAL A 294 -5.20 -8.63 -4.98
C VAL A 294 -3.77 -9.18 -4.91
N ILE A 295 -2.80 -8.46 -5.47
CA ILE A 295 -1.38 -8.83 -5.41
C ILE A 295 -0.91 -8.87 -3.95
N THR A 296 -1.28 -7.87 -3.15
CA THR A 296 -0.91 -7.82 -1.73
C THR A 296 -1.48 -9.01 -0.96
N MET A 297 -2.76 -9.33 -1.16
CA MET A 297 -3.42 -10.46 -0.52
C MET A 297 -2.76 -11.78 -0.91
N ALA A 298 -2.56 -12.02 -2.20
CA ALA A 298 -1.97 -13.24 -2.71
C ALA A 298 -0.51 -13.40 -2.26
N GLY A 299 0.28 -12.33 -2.36
CA GLY A 299 1.67 -12.32 -1.92
C GLY A 299 1.82 -12.56 -0.41
N PHE A 300 1.02 -11.91 0.42
CA PHE A 300 1.10 -12.11 1.88
C PHE A 300 0.59 -13.49 2.32
N GLN A 301 -0.34 -14.09 1.59
CA GLN A 301 -0.73 -15.48 1.83
C GLN A 301 0.43 -16.45 1.52
N GLU A 302 1.12 -16.28 0.39
CA GLU A 302 2.33 -17.04 0.07
C GLU A 302 3.43 -16.79 1.11
N GLY A 303 3.70 -15.53 1.44
CA GLY A 303 4.73 -15.18 2.44
C GLY A 303 4.45 -15.80 3.81
N ARG A 304 3.17 -15.87 4.23
CA ARG A 304 2.78 -16.54 5.46
C ARG A 304 3.11 -18.05 5.42
N GLU A 305 2.84 -18.71 4.30
CA GLU A 305 3.09 -20.13 4.14
C GLU A 305 4.59 -20.48 4.13
N VAL A 306 5.43 -19.59 3.57
CA VAL A 306 6.88 -19.80 3.45
C VAL A 306 7.64 -19.44 4.74
N GLY A 307 7.32 -18.31 5.40
CA GLY A 307 8.13 -17.83 6.53
C GLY A 307 7.40 -16.92 7.52
N GLY A 308 6.05 -16.96 7.53
CA GLY A 308 5.24 -16.21 8.50
C GLY A 308 5.47 -14.71 8.46
N VAL A 309 5.47 -14.08 9.65
CA VAL A 309 5.64 -12.61 9.79
C VAL A 309 6.93 -12.11 9.17
N ARG A 310 8.04 -12.84 9.34
CA ARG A 310 9.36 -12.43 8.83
C ARG A 310 9.38 -12.35 7.31
N MET A 311 8.77 -13.32 6.65
CA MET A 311 8.67 -13.33 5.19
C MET A 311 7.78 -12.20 4.68
N ILE A 312 6.62 -11.98 5.29
CA ILE A 312 5.73 -10.87 4.97
C ILE A 312 6.45 -9.52 5.16
N ALA A 313 7.20 -9.37 6.26
CA ALA A 313 7.96 -8.17 6.54
C ALA A 313 9.10 -7.94 5.52
N ALA A 314 9.81 -9.00 5.11
CA ALA A 314 10.84 -8.92 4.08
C ALA A 314 10.26 -8.52 2.72
N MET A 315 9.12 -9.11 2.33
CA MET A 315 8.40 -8.72 1.13
C MET A 315 7.94 -7.27 1.19
N ALA A 316 7.39 -6.83 2.33
CA ALA A 316 7.01 -5.43 2.54
C ALA A 316 8.21 -4.47 2.47
N SER A 317 9.37 -4.90 2.95
CA SER A 317 10.63 -4.13 2.83
C SER A 317 11.06 -4.01 1.37
N ALA A 318 11.04 -5.11 0.61
CA ALA A 318 11.37 -5.10 -0.82
C ALA A 318 10.40 -4.22 -1.61
N PHE A 319 9.11 -4.27 -1.27
CA PHE A 319 8.10 -3.38 -1.84
C PHE A 319 8.43 -1.90 -1.57
N ALA A 320 8.82 -1.56 -0.34
CA ALA A 320 9.20 -0.19 0.02
C ALA A 320 10.47 0.26 -0.70
N VAL A 321 11.47 -0.62 -0.88
CA VAL A 321 12.66 -0.35 -1.72
C VAL A 321 12.25 -0.06 -3.16
N GLY A 322 11.38 -0.90 -3.74
CA GLY A 322 10.85 -0.68 -5.08
C GLY A 322 10.19 0.69 -5.23
N GLN A 323 9.42 1.12 -4.23
CA GLN A 323 8.77 2.44 -4.23
C GLN A 323 9.72 3.62 -4.15
N VAL A 324 10.84 3.49 -3.44
CA VAL A 324 11.91 4.51 -3.43
C VAL A 324 12.61 4.55 -4.79
N GLY A 325 12.79 3.40 -5.43
CA GLY A 325 13.41 3.30 -6.75
C GLY A 325 12.62 3.94 -7.88
N GLY A 326 11.27 3.95 -7.80
CA GLY A 326 10.41 4.50 -8.84
C GLY A 326 10.67 5.98 -9.15
N PRO A 327 10.56 6.91 -8.19
CA PRO A 327 10.87 8.33 -8.40
C PRO A 327 12.31 8.59 -8.84
N VAL A 328 13.26 7.76 -8.38
CA VAL A 328 14.67 7.85 -8.81
C VAL A 328 14.78 7.52 -10.30
N LEU A 329 14.17 6.42 -10.75
CA LEU A 329 14.16 6.07 -12.18
C LEU A 329 13.55 7.19 -13.02
N VAL A 330 12.41 7.71 -12.58
CA VAL A 330 11.71 8.78 -13.32
C VAL A 330 12.61 10.00 -13.48
N ARG A 331 13.36 10.39 -12.45
CA ARG A 331 14.31 11.52 -12.54
C ARG A 331 15.36 11.33 -13.65
N TYR A 332 15.74 10.08 -13.92
CA TYR A 332 16.71 9.77 -14.98
C TYR A 332 16.05 9.53 -16.34
N ALA A 333 14.83 8.99 -16.38
CA ALA A 333 14.08 8.71 -17.59
C ALA A 333 13.41 9.96 -18.17
N VAL A 334 13.03 10.92 -17.34
CA VAL A 334 12.50 12.23 -17.78
C VAL A 334 13.67 13.11 -18.21
N ARG A 335 14.28 12.80 -19.34
CA ARG A 335 15.12 13.74 -20.09
C ARG A 335 14.21 14.68 -20.89
N ALA A 336 14.63 15.93 -21.03
CA ALA A 336 14.18 17.08 -21.82
C ALA A 336 12.85 17.04 -22.64
N ASP A 337 12.33 15.87 -23.02
CA ASP A 337 11.18 15.71 -23.91
C ASP A 337 9.91 15.22 -23.21
N GLY A 338 9.83 15.26 -21.89
CA GLY A 338 8.61 14.93 -21.14
C GLY A 338 8.31 13.42 -21.00
N GLY A 339 9.30 12.54 -21.06
CA GLY A 339 9.22 11.07 -21.12
C GLY A 339 8.62 10.31 -19.94
N LEU A 340 7.43 10.71 -19.46
CA LEU A 340 6.63 9.89 -18.51
C LEU A 340 6.30 8.51 -19.08
N SER A 341 6.19 8.40 -20.39
CA SER A 341 5.93 7.17 -21.12
C SER A 341 7.03 6.14 -20.94
N GLU A 342 8.30 6.54 -20.92
CA GLU A 342 9.44 5.63 -20.73
C GLU A 342 9.41 4.99 -19.34
N ALA A 343 9.13 5.77 -18.30
CA ALA A 343 9.03 5.24 -16.94
C ALA A 343 7.89 4.23 -16.79
N LEU A 344 6.74 4.47 -17.44
CA LEU A 344 5.63 3.52 -17.46
C LEU A 344 5.97 2.23 -18.22
N VAL A 345 6.69 2.33 -19.32
CA VAL A 345 7.14 1.15 -20.09
C VAL A 345 8.15 0.33 -19.29
N ILE A 346 9.12 0.97 -18.64
CA ILE A 346 10.09 0.26 -17.77
C ILE A 346 9.36 -0.44 -16.61
N ALA A 347 8.42 0.26 -15.95
CA ALA A 347 7.62 -0.32 -14.88
C ALA A 347 6.78 -1.51 -15.37
N CYS A 348 6.20 -1.42 -16.57
CA CYS A 348 5.50 -2.51 -17.22
C CYS A 348 6.43 -3.71 -17.46
N ALA A 349 7.62 -3.50 -18.02
CA ALA A 349 8.60 -4.57 -18.25
C ALA A 349 9.01 -5.28 -16.96
N VAL A 350 9.23 -4.53 -15.87
CA VAL A 350 9.55 -5.09 -14.54
C VAL A 350 8.42 -5.96 -14.01
N LEU A 351 7.16 -5.52 -14.15
CA LEU A 351 5.99 -6.31 -13.73
C LEU A 351 5.83 -7.59 -14.56
N VAL A 352 6.02 -7.51 -15.88
CA VAL A 352 5.95 -8.67 -16.77
C VAL A 352 7.06 -9.68 -16.44
N ALA A 353 8.28 -9.21 -16.18
CA ALA A 353 9.38 -10.08 -15.75
C ALA A 353 9.05 -10.75 -14.41
N GLY A 354 8.54 -10.00 -13.42
CA GLY A 354 8.10 -10.56 -12.14
C GLY A 354 6.97 -11.59 -12.29
N SER A 355 6.02 -11.34 -13.20
CA SER A 355 4.97 -12.29 -13.55
C SER A 355 5.53 -13.59 -14.12
N GLY A 356 6.50 -13.51 -15.05
CA GLY A 356 7.17 -14.66 -15.62
C GLY A 356 7.90 -15.50 -14.57
N VAL A 357 8.63 -14.86 -13.67
CA VAL A 357 9.30 -15.54 -12.54
C VAL A 357 8.29 -16.28 -11.68
N LEU A 358 7.18 -15.65 -11.29
CA LEU A 358 6.12 -16.29 -10.49
C LEU A 358 5.45 -17.47 -11.21
N ALA A 359 5.28 -17.39 -12.51
CA ALA A 359 4.67 -18.44 -13.32
C ALA A 359 5.59 -19.67 -13.47
N LEU A 360 6.91 -19.43 -13.55
CA LEU A 360 7.92 -20.47 -13.73
C LEU A 360 8.38 -21.08 -12.39
N SER A 361 8.28 -20.33 -11.29
CA SER A 361 8.65 -20.84 -9.96
C SER A 361 7.67 -21.93 -9.52
N ARG A 362 8.16 -23.16 -9.40
CA ARG A 362 7.41 -24.30 -8.85
C ARG A 362 7.48 -24.24 -7.33
N ARG A 363 6.38 -24.51 -6.64
CA ARG A 363 6.45 -24.79 -5.19
C ARG A 363 7.42 -25.96 -4.99
N SER A 364 8.47 -25.76 -4.19
CA SER A 364 9.19 -26.89 -3.65
C SER A 364 8.20 -27.73 -2.82
N PRO A 365 8.14 -29.06 -3.00
CA PRO A 365 7.29 -29.90 -2.15
C PRO A 365 7.66 -29.64 -0.69
N PRO A 366 6.67 -29.65 0.23
CA PRO A 366 6.99 -29.52 1.65
C PRO A 366 7.91 -30.68 2.05
N ALA A 367 9.04 -30.33 2.66
CA ALA A 367 9.98 -31.28 3.23
C ALA A 367 9.41 -31.96 4.48
#